data_6a1bdee6754663a774d930a4ff420066
#
_entry.id   6a1bdee6754663a774d930a4ff420066
#
_cell.length_a   1.000
_cell.length_b   1.000
_cell.length_c   1.000
_cell.angle_alpha   90.00
_cell.angle_beta   90.00
_cell.angle_gamma   90.00
#
_symmetry.space_group_name_H-M   'P 1'
#
loop_
_entity.id
_entity.type
_entity.pdbx_description
1 polymer ?
#
loop_
_entity_poly.entity_id
_entity_poly.type
_entity_poly.pdbx_seq_one_letter_code
_entity_poly.pdbx_strand_id
1 'polypeptide(L)'
;MPVFAVDKPLNLTSHDVVGRVRRLRGTRRVGHTGALDPLATGVLVVAVEDSTKVVQFMERDSKDYLAWISLGAGTPTLDAEGPVEVQAPVPPLTAEAVEAALAQFVGNIEQVPPQYSAIQVGGVRAYDVARRGGTLDLPARPVTIHRLDLLGSYPTLAEAPAHVSRGADGWQPDPAGRPVPLPPALGDFPTLLVRASVGSGTYLRSLARDLGAALGVPAHLAGLLRTRAGRYDLADCLELDAVAEAAGHSDLSALPFEVVEVPAQTATELRQGKRPRRSEAGRLTVTHAGELVAVVDGDGVQWKTVRAWAGEKEG
;
A
#
# COMPACT_ATOMS: atom_id res chain seq x y z
N MET A 1 -19.04 -9.11 8.52
CA MET A 1 -17.69 -9.67 8.35
C MET A 1 -16.75 -8.49 8.21
N PRO A 2 -15.60 -8.45 8.91
CA PRO A 2 -14.88 -7.19 9.07
C PRO A 2 -13.66 -7.04 8.15
N VAL A 3 -13.47 -5.79 7.69
CA VAL A 3 -12.23 -5.25 7.16
C VAL A 3 -11.64 -4.31 8.20
N PHE A 4 -10.34 -4.39 8.44
CA PHE A 4 -9.63 -3.56 9.41
C PHE A 4 -8.54 -2.74 8.72
N ALA A 5 -8.41 -1.47 9.06
CA ALA A 5 -7.20 -0.72 8.85
C ALA A 5 -6.32 -0.89 10.10
N VAL A 6 -5.14 -1.45 9.92
CA VAL A 6 -4.20 -1.75 11.02
C VAL A 6 -2.97 -0.89 10.86
N ASP A 7 -2.53 -0.25 11.93
CA ASP A 7 -1.23 0.40 11.98
C ASP A 7 -0.15 -0.68 12.10
N LYS A 8 0.50 -1.01 10.98
CA LYS A 8 1.51 -2.06 10.95
C LYS A 8 2.75 -1.63 11.73
N PRO A 9 3.14 -2.35 12.77
CA PRO A 9 4.37 -2.05 13.49
C PRO A 9 5.63 -2.22 12.63
N LEU A 10 6.70 -1.52 13.02
CA LEU A 10 8.04 -1.71 12.47
C LEU A 10 8.51 -3.16 12.68
N ASN A 11 9.38 -3.67 11.82
CA ASN A 11 10.02 -5.00 11.85
C ASN A 11 9.06 -6.20 11.67
N LEU A 12 7.79 -5.98 11.38
CA LEU A 12 6.88 -7.05 10.98
C LEU A 12 6.64 -7.03 9.47
N THR A 13 6.61 -8.19 8.85
CA THR A 13 6.08 -8.35 7.49
C THR A 13 4.56 -8.22 7.49
N SER A 14 3.95 -7.94 6.35
CA SER A 14 2.48 -8.01 6.21
C SER A 14 1.95 -9.43 6.50
N HIS A 15 2.76 -10.46 6.26
CA HIS A 15 2.42 -11.85 6.58
C HIS A 15 2.40 -12.12 8.10
N ASP A 16 3.30 -11.50 8.85
CA ASP A 16 3.32 -11.59 10.33
C ASP A 16 2.07 -10.97 10.91
N VAL A 17 1.67 -9.79 10.39
CA VAL A 17 0.40 -9.14 10.77
C VAL A 17 -0.79 -10.05 10.48
N VAL A 18 -0.88 -10.64 9.27
CA VAL A 18 -1.92 -11.61 8.92
C VAL A 18 -1.90 -12.80 9.89
N GLY A 19 -0.72 -13.31 10.21
CA GLY A 19 -0.54 -14.41 11.19
C GLY A 19 -1.04 -14.03 12.59
N ARG A 20 -0.78 -12.79 13.04
CA ARG A 20 -1.29 -12.28 14.33
C ARG A 20 -2.80 -12.14 14.31
N VAL A 21 -3.38 -11.53 13.26
CA VAL A 21 -4.84 -11.38 13.10
C VAL A 21 -5.54 -12.74 13.05
N ARG A 22 -4.96 -13.75 12.39
CA ARG A 22 -5.50 -15.11 12.40
C ARG A 22 -5.64 -15.68 13.83
N ARG A 23 -4.64 -15.45 14.68
CA ARG A 23 -4.69 -15.89 16.09
C ARG A 23 -5.71 -15.11 16.89
N LEU A 24 -5.72 -13.76 16.75
CA LEU A 24 -6.63 -12.87 17.47
C LEU A 24 -8.10 -13.16 17.14
N ARG A 25 -8.39 -13.49 15.87
CA ARG A 25 -9.78 -13.73 15.39
C ARG A 25 -10.15 -15.21 15.33
N GLY A 26 -9.26 -16.13 15.70
CA GLY A 26 -9.55 -17.57 15.70
C GLY A 26 -9.83 -18.17 14.33
N THR A 27 -9.30 -17.58 13.24
CA THR A 27 -9.61 -17.99 11.87
C THR A 27 -8.36 -18.11 11.01
N ARG A 28 -8.40 -18.98 9.99
CA ARG A 28 -7.35 -19.08 8.97
C ARG A 28 -7.59 -18.16 7.76
N ARG A 29 -8.82 -17.69 7.57
CA ARG A 29 -9.23 -16.89 6.42
C ARG A 29 -8.97 -15.42 6.66
N VAL A 30 -7.73 -14.99 6.46
CA VAL A 30 -7.29 -13.60 6.59
C VAL A 30 -6.39 -13.25 5.40
N GLY A 31 -6.65 -12.12 4.76
CA GLY A 31 -5.87 -11.55 3.65
C GLY A 31 -5.60 -10.07 3.87
N HIS A 32 -4.71 -9.48 3.06
CA HIS A 32 -4.42 -8.04 3.09
C HIS A 32 -4.44 -7.42 1.69
N THR A 33 -4.56 -6.09 1.61
CA THR A 33 -4.48 -5.35 0.36
C THR A 33 -3.15 -4.59 0.29
N GLY A 34 -2.24 -5.03 -0.56
CA GLY A 34 -0.94 -4.37 -0.76
C GLY A 34 0.02 -4.53 0.42
N ALA A 35 1.06 -5.33 0.20
CA ALA A 35 2.10 -5.57 1.21
C ALA A 35 2.82 -4.28 1.63
N LEU A 36 3.35 -4.30 2.84
CA LEU A 36 4.36 -3.40 3.38
C LEU A 36 5.58 -4.22 3.75
N ASP A 37 6.76 -3.72 3.43
CA ASP A 37 8.05 -4.30 3.83
C ASP A 37 8.23 -4.18 5.36
N PRO A 38 9.13 -4.96 6.00
CA PRO A 38 9.34 -4.90 7.45
C PRO A 38 9.74 -3.52 7.96
N LEU A 39 10.58 -2.77 7.20
CA LEU A 39 10.97 -1.40 7.56
C LEU A 39 9.81 -0.40 7.52
N ALA A 40 8.73 -0.69 6.80
CA ALA A 40 7.60 0.21 6.65
C ALA A 40 6.60 0.06 7.79
N THR A 41 5.96 1.16 8.18
CA THR A 41 4.88 1.22 9.16
C THR A 41 3.60 1.81 8.57
N GLY A 42 2.53 1.86 9.35
CA GLY A 42 1.28 2.54 8.96
C GLY A 42 0.23 1.63 8.35
N VAL A 43 -0.65 2.20 7.55
CA VAL A 43 -1.92 1.61 7.11
C VAL A 43 -1.73 0.29 6.38
N LEU A 44 -2.09 -0.82 6.99
CA LEU A 44 -2.26 -2.12 6.35
C LEU A 44 -3.73 -2.56 6.46
N VAL A 45 -4.39 -2.67 5.32
CA VAL A 45 -5.79 -3.11 5.29
C VAL A 45 -5.85 -4.63 5.29
N VAL A 46 -6.56 -5.18 6.27
CA VAL A 46 -6.69 -6.63 6.51
C VAL A 46 -8.15 -7.02 6.47
N ALA A 47 -8.48 -8.03 5.70
CA ALA A 47 -9.82 -8.59 5.58
C ALA A 47 -9.89 -9.99 6.22
N VAL A 48 -10.99 -10.26 6.92
CA VAL A 48 -11.18 -11.49 7.71
C VAL A 48 -12.40 -12.26 7.19
N GLU A 49 -12.32 -13.58 7.18
CA GLU A 49 -13.36 -14.49 6.72
C GLU A 49 -13.83 -14.18 5.30
N ASP A 50 -15.12 -14.05 5.06
CA ASP A 50 -15.70 -13.77 3.75
C ASP A 50 -15.32 -12.39 3.21
N SER A 51 -14.91 -11.45 4.08
CA SER A 51 -14.38 -10.15 3.66
C SER A 51 -13.09 -10.26 2.84
N THR A 52 -12.39 -11.40 2.87
CA THR A 52 -11.28 -11.63 1.93
C THR A 52 -11.69 -11.53 0.45
N LYS A 53 -12.98 -11.66 0.16
CA LYS A 53 -13.53 -11.50 -1.19
C LYS A 53 -13.45 -10.05 -1.70
N VAL A 54 -13.45 -9.03 -0.80
CA VAL A 54 -13.35 -7.61 -1.20
C VAL A 54 -11.94 -7.20 -1.56
N VAL A 55 -10.91 -7.91 -1.10
CA VAL A 55 -9.49 -7.59 -1.29
C VAL A 55 -9.16 -7.29 -2.76
N GLN A 56 -9.61 -8.12 -3.68
CA GLN A 56 -9.38 -7.96 -5.13
C GLN A 56 -9.86 -6.62 -5.71
N PHE A 57 -10.82 -5.98 -5.07
CA PHE A 57 -11.37 -4.70 -5.51
C PHE A 57 -10.64 -3.49 -4.93
N MET A 58 -9.83 -3.70 -3.89
CA MET A 58 -9.11 -2.67 -3.15
C MET A 58 -7.60 -2.60 -3.52
N GLU A 59 -7.06 -3.62 -4.18
CA GLU A 59 -5.63 -3.70 -4.50
C GLU A 59 -5.15 -2.57 -5.43
N ARG A 60 -6.06 -2.02 -6.26
CA ARG A 60 -5.77 -0.96 -7.23
C ARG A 60 -5.87 0.45 -6.67
N ASP A 61 -6.26 0.59 -5.42
CA ASP A 61 -6.38 1.90 -4.78
C ASP A 61 -5.03 2.62 -4.71
N SER A 62 -5.07 3.95 -4.79
CA SER A 62 -3.90 4.80 -4.55
C SER A 62 -3.46 4.70 -3.10
N LYS A 63 -2.18 5.00 -2.86
CA LYS A 63 -1.57 4.96 -1.53
C LYS A 63 -0.72 6.20 -1.32
N ASP A 64 -0.77 6.74 -0.09
CA ASP A 64 0.04 7.88 0.28
C ASP A 64 1.07 7.48 1.33
N TYR A 65 2.24 8.10 1.24
CA TYR A 65 3.39 7.76 2.06
C TYR A 65 4.15 9.00 2.52
N LEU A 66 4.82 8.86 3.65
CA LEU A 66 6.01 9.63 4.00
C LEU A 66 7.22 8.70 3.86
N ALA A 67 8.20 9.13 3.09
CA ALA A 67 9.40 8.35 2.78
C ALA A 67 10.65 9.11 3.22
N TRP A 68 11.48 8.49 4.04
CA TRP A 68 12.81 8.95 4.40
C TRP A 68 13.80 8.31 3.44
N ILE A 69 14.46 9.11 2.61
CA ILE A 69 15.38 8.65 1.57
C ILE A 69 16.78 9.15 1.91
N SER A 70 17.69 8.25 2.28
CA SER A 70 19.08 8.58 2.56
C SER A 70 19.91 8.52 1.28
N LEU A 71 20.69 9.59 1.07
CA LEU A 71 21.56 9.79 -0.09
C LEU A 71 23.00 9.44 0.25
N GLY A 72 23.79 9.01 -0.72
CA GLY A 72 25.21 8.69 -0.56
C GLY A 72 25.50 7.23 -0.23
N ALA A 73 24.50 6.41 -0.01
CA ALA A 73 24.64 4.97 0.22
C ALA A 73 23.58 4.15 -0.52
N GLY A 74 24.00 3.08 -1.17
CA GLY A 74 23.15 2.11 -1.84
C GLY A 74 23.22 0.73 -1.19
N THR A 75 22.08 0.03 -1.15
CA THR A 75 21.95 -1.32 -0.61
C THR A 75 21.33 -2.26 -1.64
N PRO A 76 21.58 -3.58 -1.58
CA PRO A 76 21.00 -4.53 -2.52
C PRO A 76 19.48 -4.65 -2.40
N THR A 77 18.91 -4.38 -1.21
CA THR A 77 17.47 -4.37 -0.95
C THR A 77 16.81 -3.05 -1.36
N LEU A 78 17.61 -2.01 -1.67
CA LEU A 78 17.20 -0.63 -1.92
C LEU A 78 16.57 0.06 -0.69
N ASP A 79 16.77 -0.49 0.50
CA ASP A 79 16.28 0.00 1.77
C ASP A 79 17.28 -0.24 2.93
N ALA A 80 16.91 0.18 4.15
CA ALA A 80 17.76 0.07 5.33
C ALA A 80 17.88 -1.37 5.90
N GLU A 81 17.26 -2.38 5.29
CA GLU A 81 17.37 -3.79 5.74
C GLU A 81 18.60 -4.49 5.16
N GLY A 82 19.15 -3.98 4.05
CA GLY A 82 20.37 -4.52 3.44
C GLY A 82 21.65 -3.83 3.92
N PRO A 83 22.81 -4.49 3.77
CA PRO A 83 24.10 -3.86 4.05
C PRO A 83 24.38 -2.76 3.01
N VAL A 84 25.19 -1.78 3.42
CA VAL A 84 25.70 -0.76 2.47
C VAL A 84 26.74 -1.42 1.56
N GLU A 85 26.49 -1.42 0.25
CA GLU A 85 27.39 -1.97 -0.76
C GLU A 85 28.12 -0.89 -1.56
N VAL A 86 27.48 0.25 -1.76
CA VAL A 86 28.03 1.37 -2.52
C VAL A 86 27.90 2.65 -1.73
N GLN A 87 28.96 3.44 -1.69
CA GLN A 87 28.95 4.77 -1.09
C GLN A 87 29.57 5.80 -2.03
N ALA A 88 29.05 7.02 -1.99
CA ALA A 88 29.62 8.17 -2.65
C ALA A 88 29.34 9.44 -1.84
N PRO A 89 30.26 10.43 -1.86
CA PRO A 89 29.99 11.72 -1.23
C PRO A 89 28.80 12.40 -1.90
N VAL A 90 27.94 13.01 -1.10
CA VAL A 90 26.78 13.76 -1.59
C VAL A 90 27.22 15.22 -1.79
N PRO A 91 27.13 15.77 -3.01
CA PRO A 91 27.41 17.17 -3.23
C PRO A 91 26.36 18.05 -2.50
N PRO A 92 26.66 19.32 -2.24
CA PRO A 92 25.64 20.25 -1.75
C PRO A 92 24.44 20.27 -2.70
N LEU A 93 23.24 19.92 -2.18
CA LEU A 93 22.00 19.91 -2.92
C LEU A 93 21.13 21.07 -2.43
N THR A 94 20.58 21.85 -3.36
CA THR A 94 19.56 22.84 -3.03
C THR A 94 18.19 22.21 -3.06
N ALA A 95 17.21 22.80 -2.37
CA ALA A 95 15.84 22.32 -2.39
C ALA A 95 15.28 22.29 -3.83
N GLU A 96 15.57 23.30 -4.63
CA GLU A 96 15.15 23.42 -6.02
C GLU A 96 15.71 22.30 -6.90
N ALA A 97 16.96 21.87 -6.66
CA ALA A 97 17.56 20.78 -7.41
C ALA A 97 16.88 19.44 -7.07
N VAL A 98 16.54 19.21 -5.79
CA VAL A 98 15.81 18.01 -5.35
C VAL A 98 14.38 18.01 -5.87
N GLU A 99 13.68 19.15 -5.80
CA GLU A 99 12.32 19.28 -6.34
C GLU A 99 12.30 19.07 -7.87
N ALA A 100 13.27 19.60 -8.59
CA ALA A 100 13.41 19.37 -10.04
C ALA A 100 13.68 17.90 -10.38
N ALA A 101 14.43 17.17 -9.54
CA ALA A 101 14.64 15.74 -9.68
C ALA A 101 13.34 14.95 -9.38
N LEU A 102 12.61 15.28 -8.31
CA LEU A 102 11.33 14.65 -7.96
C LEU A 102 10.28 14.84 -9.06
N ALA A 103 10.22 16.04 -9.67
CA ALA A 103 9.26 16.35 -10.73
C ALA A 103 9.37 15.42 -11.95
N GLN A 104 10.56 14.84 -12.22
CA GLN A 104 10.77 13.91 -13.33
C GLN A 104 10.02 12.58 -13.15
N PHE A 105 9.66 12.24 -11.91
CA PHE A 105 8.98 11.00 -11.58
C PHE A 105 7.45 11.15 -11.43
N VAL A 106 6.91 12.36 -11.53
CA VAL A 106 5.45 12.58 -11.45
C VAL A 106 4.78 12.25 -12.77
N GLY A 107 3.66 11.52 -12.70
CA GLY A 107 2.90 11.06 -13.87
C GLY A 107 3.03 9.56 -14.09
N ASN A 108 2.89 9.14 -15.35
CA ASN A 108 3.07 7.75 -15.76
C ASN A 108 4.54 7.53 -16.10
N ILE A 109 5.19 6.63 -15.39
CA ILE A 109 6.60 6.30 -15.59
C ILE A 109 6.81 4.79 -15.74
N GLU A 110 7.92 4.41 -16.36
CA GLU A 110 8.41 3.03 -16.36
C GLU A 110 9.35 2.83 -15.17
N GLN A 111 9.03 1.90 -14.27
CA GLN A 111 9.82 1.62 -13.07
C GLN A 111 10.33 0.18 -13.09
N VAL A 112 11.65 -0.01 -12.90
CA VAL A 112 12.24 -1.34 -12.67
C VAL A 112 12.04 -1.72 -11.21
N PRO A 113 11.32 -2.83 -10.95
CA PRO A 113 11.07 -3.29 -9.57
C PRO A 113 12.35 -3.69 -8.84
N PRO A 114 12.34 -3.72 -7.48
CA PRO A 114 13.48 -4.22 -6.72
C PRO A 114 13.63 -5.74 -6.86
N GLN A 115 14.87 -6.24 -6.79
CA GLN A 115 15.17 -7.68 -6.81
C GLN A 115 14.49 -8.42 -5.64
N TYR A 116 14.43 -7.78 -4.48
CA TYR A 116 13.73 -8.27 -3.30
C TYR A 116 12.23 -7.94 -3.37
N SER A 117 11.53 -8.55 -4.33
CA SER A 117 10.08 -8.38 -4.53
C SER A 117 9.36 -9.70 -4.78
N ALA A 118 8.03 -9.69 -4.64
CA ALA A 118 7.18 -10.85 -4.93
C ALA A 118 6.94 -11.08 -6.44
N ILE A 119 7.56 -10.28 -7.30
CA ILE A 119 7.42 -10.38 -8.76
C ILE A 119 7.98 -11.71 -9.23
N GLN A 120 7.29 -12.30 -10.21
CA GLN A 120 7.69 -13.55 -10.84
C GLN A 120 8.04 -13.32 -12.32
N VAL A 121 9.14 -13.93 -12.74
CA VAL A 121 9.56 -14.03 -14.14
C VAL A 121 9.77 -15.51 -14.45
N GLY A 122 9.08 -16.04 -15.45
CA GLY A 122 9.16 -17.47 -15.80
C GLY A 122 8.75 -18.42 -14.66
N GLY A 123 7.85 -17.98 -13.77
CA GLY A 123 7.40 -18.78 -12.59
C GLY A 123 8.34 -18.74 -11.39
N VAL A 124 9.48 -18.03 -11.48
CA VAL A 124 10.46 -17.89 -10.39
C VAL A 124 10.29 -16.52 -9.74
N ARG A 125 10.24 -16.47 -8.41
CA ARG A 125 10.13 -15.21 -7.65
C ARG A 125 11.49 -14.50 -7.57
N ALA A 126 11.50 -13.19 -7.84
CA ALA A 126 12.71 -12.38 -7.74
C ALA A 126 13.35 -12.46 -6.35
N TYR A 127 12.54 -12.37 -5.29
CA TYR A 127 12.99 -12.52 -3.91
C TYR A 127 13.74 -13.83 -3.63
N ASP A 128 13.27 -14.96 -4.17
CA ASP A 128 13.90 -16.27 -3.93
C ASP A 128 15.26 -16.39 -4.61
N VAL A 129 15.44 -15.73 -5.77
CA VAL A 129 16.72 -15.66 -6.48
C VAL A 129 17.68 -14.73 -5.77
N ALA A 130 17.22 -13.52 -5.39
CA ALA A 130 18.03 -12.53 -4.68
C ALA A 130 18.58 -13.07 -3.36
N ARG A 131 17.79 -13.80 -2.57
CA ARG A 131 18.25 -14.44 -1.32
C ARG A 131 19.36 -15.48 -1.52
N ARG A 132 19.48 -16.04 -2.71
CA ARG A 132 20.54 -17.00 -3.08
C ARG A 132 21.74 -16.30 -3.73
N GLY A 133 21.79 -14.95 -3.70
CA GLY A 133 22.85 -14.14 -4.30
C GLY A 133 22.75 -14.00 -5.82
N GLY A 134 21.63 -14.39 -6.44
CA GLY A 134 21.38 -14.20 -7.86
C GLY A 134 20.60 -12.93 -8.17
N THR A 135 20.48 -12.61 -9.45
CA THR A 135 19.66 -11.51 -9.96
C THR A 135 18.74 -12.02 -11.08
N LEU A 136 17.54 -11.45 -11.21
CA LEU A 136 16.66 -11.64 -12.36
C LEU A 136 16.65 -10.39 -13.22
N ASP A 137 16.55 -10.56 -14.51
CA ASP A 137 16.23 -9.46 -15.42
C ASP A 137 14.75 -9.11 -15.24
N LEU A 138 14.49 -8.03 -14.49
CA LEU A 138 13.15 -7.56 -14.17
C LEU A 138 12.76 -6.46 -15.15
N PRO A 139 11.78 -6.70 -16.05
CA PRO A 139 11.33 -5.67 -16.97
C PRO A 139 10.74 -4.48 -16.23
N ALA A 140 10.99 -3.28 -16.75
CA ALA A 140 10.30 -2.08 -16.31
C ALA A 140 8.79 -2.26 -16.49
N ARG A 141 8.02 -1.62 -15.60
CA ARG A 141 6.56 -1.70 -15.57
C ARG A 141 5.96 -0.30 -15.44
N PRO A 142 4.86 -0.03 -16.16
CA PRO A 142 4.18 1.24 -16.02
C PRO A 142 3.59 1.37 -14.61
N VAL A 143 3.89 2.48 -13.96
CA VAL A 143 3.33 2.90 -12.68
C VAL A 143 2.93 4.37 -12.75
N THR A 144 2.01 4.78 -11.89
CA THR A 144 1.57 6.19 -11.82
C THR A 144 1.98 6.77 -10.49
N ILE A 145 2.68 7.89 -10.53
CA ILE A 145 2.99 8.71 -9.36
C ILE A 145 2.18 9.99 -9.47
N HIS A 146 1.23 10.17 -8.56
CA HIS A 146 0.29 11.29 -8.62
C HIS A 146 0.91 12.58 -8.07
N ARG A 147 1.77 12.44 -7.04
CA ARG A 147 2.37 13.58 -6.34
C ARG A 147 3.66 13.16 -5.64
N LEU A 148 4.65 14.05 -5.68
CA LEU A 148 5.87 13.99 -4.86
C LEU A 148 6.18 15.39 -4.35
N ASP A 149 6.25 15.56 -3.03
CA ASP A 149 6.63 16.84 -2.40
C ASP A 149 7.85 16.62 -1.52
N LEU A 150 8.85 17.48 -1.64
CA LEU A 150 9.92 17.57 -0.67
C LEU A 150 9.38 18.26 0.59
N LEU A 151 9.41 17.57 1.73
CA LEU A 151 9.02 18.14 3.03
C LEU A 151 10.22 18.66 3.84
N GLY A 152 11.43 18.25 3.48
CA GLY A 152 12.66 18.73 4.07
C GLY A 152 13.87 17.89 3.71
N SER A 153 15.05 18.50 3.95
CA SER A 153 16.37 17.87 3.80
C SER A 153 17.12 18.01 5.12
N TYR A 154 17.71 16.92 5.58
CA TYR A 154 18.32 16.81 6.90
C TYR A 154 19.74 16.25 6.78
N PRO A 155 20.68 16.63 7.65
CA PRO A 155 22.05 16.11 7.60
C PRO A 155 22.12 14.59 7.76
N THR A 156 21.23 14.01 8.60
CA THR A 156 21.16 12.56 8.85
C THR A 156 19.71 12.12 9.08
N LEU A 157 19.48 10.79 9.05
CA LEU A 157 18.18 10.23 9.43
C LEU A 157 17.81 10.54 10.89
N ALA A 158 18.81 10.59 11.79
CA ALA A 158 18.57 10.88 13.21
C ALA A 158 18.07 12.31 13.47
N GLU A 159 18.40 13.25 12.57
CA GLU A 159 17.95 14.64 12.64
C GLU A 159 16.63 14.88 11.86
N ALA A 160 16.23 13.92 11.04
CA ALA A 160 14.98 14.01 10.32
C ALA A 160 13.78 13.83 11.28
N PRO A 161 12.66 14.54 11.06
CA PRO A 161 11.48 14.40 11.89
C PRO A 161 10.96 12.97 11.92
N ALA A 162 10.71 12.46 13.15
CA ALA A 162 10.10 11.16 13.41
C ALA A 162 8.75 11.32 14.15
N HIS A 163 8.13 12.50 14.09
CA HIS A 163 6.78 12.77 14.58
C HIS A 163 5.98 13.44 13.49
N VAL A 164 4.72 13.06 13.35
CA VAL A 164 3.86 13.51 12.25
C VAL A 164 2.43 13.77 12.74
N SER A 165 1.77 14.74 12.11
CA SER A 165 0.33 14.97 12.27
C SER A 165 -0.36 15.11 10.91
N ARG A 166 -1.68 15.01 10.93
CA ARG A 166 -2.51 15.21 9.74
C ARG A 166 -2.79 16.71 9.57
N GLY A 167 -2.26 17.32 8.50
CA GLY A 167 -2.56 18.69 8.08
C GLY A 167 -3.59 18.73 6.95
N ALA A 168 -3.80 19.93 6.41
CA ALA A 168 -4.74 20.16 5.31
C ALA A 168 -4.35 19.42 4.02
N ASP A 169 -3.05 19.36 3.72
CA ASP A 169 -2.50 18.74 2.51
C ASP A 169 -2.10 17.27 2.71
N GLY A 170 -2.44 16.67 3.83
CA GLY A 170 -2.09 15.31 4.22
C GLY A 170 -1.14 15.27 5.42
N TRP A 171 -0.55 14.11 5.68
CA TRP A 171 0.37 13.91 6.80
C TRP A 171 1.69 14.64 6.56
N GLN A 172 2.21 15.26 7.62
CA GLN A 172 3.40 16.12 7.58
C GLN A 172 4.16 16.06 8.90
N PRO A 173 5.45 16.48 8.92
CA PRO A 173 6.22 16.62 10.15
C PRO A 173 5.53 17.53 11.16
N ASP A 174 5.48 17.08 12.42
CA ASP A 174 4.96 17.84 13.53
C ASP A 174 5.58 17.32 14.84
N PRO A 175 6.40 18.12 15.56
CA PRO A 175 7.01 17.69 16.81
C PRO A 175 6.01 17.28 17.90
N ALA A 176 4.78 17.82 17.87
CA ALA A 176 3.70 17.46 18.78
C ALA A 176 2.85 16.28 18.29
N GLY A 177 3.15 15.77 17.09
CA GLY A 177 2.41 14.69 16.44
C GLY A 177 2.71 13.31 17.02
N ARG A 178 2.13 12.30 16.40
CA ARG A 178 2.37 10.90 16.75
C ARG A 178 3.80 10.48 16.36
N PRO A 179 4.47 9.64 17.17
CA PRO A 179 5.78 9.10 16.82
C PRO A 179 5.67 8.14 15.62
N VAL A 180 6.71 8.16 14.78
CA VAL A 180 6.92 7.21 13.68
C VAL A 180 8.16 6.39 14.02
N PRO A 181 8.03 5.10 14.30
CA PRO A 181 9.18 4.23 14.47
C PRO A 181 9.95 4.11 13.14
N LEU A 182 11.21 4.51 13.15
CA LEU A 182 12.11 4.39 12.00
C LEU A 182 13.13 3.27 12.25
N PRO A 183 13.64 2.61 11.20
CA PRO A 183 14.75 1.67 11.31
C PRO A 183 16.01 2.37 11.83
N PRO A 184 17.00 1.63 12.37
CA PRO A 184 18.32 2.18 12.64
C PRO A 184 18.95 2.74 11.36
N ALA A 185 19.61 3.90 11.47
CA ALA A 185 20.35 4.48 10.36
C ALA A 185 21.53 3.59 9.96
N LEU A 186 21.80 3.45 8.67
CA LEU A 186 22.98 2.73 8.15
C LEU A 186 24.28 3.54 8.23
N GLY A 187 24.19 4.80 8.63
CA GLY A 187 25.29 5.75 8.77
C GLY A 187 24.79 7.19 8.74
N ASP A 188 25.71 8.15 8.81
CA ASP A 188 25.43 9.58 8.81
C ASP A 188 25.24 10.08 7.35
N PHE A 189 24.15 9.69 6.74
CA PHE A 189 23.83 10.04 5.36
C PHE A 189 22.78 11.15 5.30
N PRO A 190 22.96 12.18 4.44
CA PRO A 190 21.92 13.18 4.18
C PRO A 190 20.61 12.51 3.83
N THR A 191 19.52 12.96 4.46
CA THR A 191 18.21 12.33 4.35
C THR A 191 17.16 13.32 3.90
N LEU A 192 16.43 12.96 2.85
CA LEU A 192 15.28 13.68 2.36
C LEU A 192 14.01 13.09 2.99
N LEU A 193 13.09 13.95 3.39
CA LEU A 193 11.71 13.53 3.73
C LEU A 193 10.77 13.93 2.58
N VAL A 194 10.16 12.94 1.97
CA VAL A 194 9.32 13.10 0.79
C VAL A 194 7.91 12.57 1.08
N ARG A 195 6.90 13.37 0.77
CA ARG A 195 5.52 12.90 0.70
C ARG A 195 5.25 12.39 -0.71
N ALA A 196 4.69 11.19 -0.82
CA ALA A 196 4.41 10.53 -2.08
C ALA A 196 2.95 10.06 -2.14
N SER A 197 2.25 10.36 -3.25
CA SER A 197 0.95 9.75 -3.58
C SER A 197 1.13 8.94 -4.87
N VAL A 198 0.85 7.64 -4.80
CA VAL A 198 1.19 6.71 -5.89
C VAL A 198 0.06 5.73 -6.20
N GLY A 199 0.00 5.29 -7.44
CA GLY A 199 -0.85 4.19 -7.88
C GLY A 199 -0.35 2.81 -7.41
N SER A 200 -1.18 1.80 -7.64
CA SER A 200 -0.82 0.42 -7.31
C SER A 200 0.41 -0.06 -8.10
N GLY A 201 1.22 -0.91 -7.47
CA GLY A 201 2.40 -1.49 -8.11
C GLY A 201 3.67 -0.64 -8.04
N THR A 202 3.59 0.60 -7.54
CA THR A 202 4.75 1.47 -7.35
C THR A 202 5.59 1.00 -6.15
N TYR A 203 6.91 0.92 -6.34
CA TYR A 203 7.88 0.59 -5.30
C TYR A 203 8.63 1.84 -4.83
N LEU A 204 8.41 2.25 -3.58
CA LEU A 204 9.10 3.43 -3.00
C LEU A 204 10.62 3.18 -2.87
N ARG A 205 11.05 1.93 -2.73
CA ARG A 205 12.46 1.52 -2.76
C ARG A 205 13.11 1.80 -4.11
N SER A 206 12.42 1.46 -5.20
CA SER A 206 12.90 1.79 -6.56
C SER A 206 12.90 3.30 -6.78
N LEU A 207 11.89 4.02 -6.30
CA LEU A 207 11.87 5.48 -6.38
C LEU A 207 13.08 6.11 -5.66
N ALA A 208 13.45 5.60 -4.47
CA ALA A 208 14.63 6.09 -3.75
C ALA A 208 15.92 5.88 -4.56
N ARG A 209 16.11 4.69 -5.15
CA ARG A 209 17.24 4.40 -6.06
C ARG A 209 17.27 5.36 -7.25
N ASP A 210 16.12 5.50 -7.93
CA ASP A 210 16.02 6.27 -9.17
C ASP A 210 16.18 7.77 -8.92
N LEU A 211 15.67 8.29 -7.79
CA LEU A 211 15.90 9.66 -7.34
C LEU A 211 17.38 9.89 -7.04
N GLY A 212 18.05 8.97 -6.34
CA GLY A 212 19.49 9.04 -6.11
C GLY A 212 20.27 9.10 -7.42
N ALA A 213 19.94 8.24 -8.38
CA ALA A 213 20.55 8.25 -9.71
C ALA A 213 20.35 9.59 -10.45
N ALA A 214 19.16 10.18 -10.37
CA ALA A 214 18.87 11.50 -10.94
C ALA A 214 19.66 12.64 -10.27
N LEU A 215 20.02 12.48 -8.98
CA LEU A 215 20.87 13.39 -8.22
C LEU A 215 22.38 13.06 -8.32
N GLY A 216 22.73 12.00 -9.07
CA GLY A 216 24.12 11.57 -9.29
C GLY A 216 24.77 10.87 -8.10
N VAL A 217 24.00 10.32 -7.17
CA VAL A 217 24.49 9.62 -5.98
C VAL A 217 23.71 8.33 -5.72
N PRO A 218 24.31 7.31 -5.06
CA PRO A 218 23.54 6.18 -4.59
C PRO A 218 22.55 6.61 -3.50
N ALA A 219 21.40 5.94 -3.41
CA ALA A 219 20.40 6.20 -2.38
C ALA A 219 19.63 4.94 -1.99
N HIS A 220 19.05 4.96 -0.78
CA HIS A 220 18.18 3.90 -0.29
C HIS A 220 17.02 4.47 0.52
N LEU A 221 15.96 3.69 0.62
CA LEU A 221 14.82 4.01 1.47
C LEU A 221 15.16 3.72 2.93
N ALA A 222 15.37 4.77 3.74
CA ALA A 222 15.78 4.67 5.14
C ALA A 222 14.58 4.46 6.09
N GLY A 223 13.38 4.85 5.69
CA GLY A 223 12.15 4.66 6.45
C GLY A 223 10.93 4.91 5.60
N LEU A 224 9.79 4.31 5.98
CA LEU A 224 8.55 4.44 5.23
C LEU A 224 7.35 4.37 6.16
N LEU A 225 6.46 5.36 6.04
CA LEU A 225 5.16 5.35 6.70
C LEU A 225 4.07 5.42 5.63
N ARG A 226 3.22 4.39 5.53
CA ARG A 226 2.03 4.48 4.69
C ARG A 226 0.92 5.18 5.45
N THR A 227 0.59 6.39 5.02
CA THR A 227 -0.38 7.27 5.68
C THR A 227 -1.81 7.04 5.19
N ARG A 228 -1.98 6.48 3.97
CA ARG A 228 -3.29 6.15 3.41
C ARG A 228 -3.21 4.93 2.48
N ALA A 229 -4.25 4.12 2.48
CA ALA A 229 -4.48 3.05 1.51
C ALA A 229 -5.95 3.06 1.07
N GLY A 230 -6.22 3.52 -0.16
CA GLY A 230 -7.56 3.76 -0.64
C GLY A 230 -8.29 4.78 0.25
N ARG A 231 -9.40 4.37 0.84
CA ARG A 231 -10.21 5.18 1.76
C ARG A 231 -9.71 5.20 3.21
N TYR A 232 -8.80 4.32 3.58
CA TYR A 232 -8.34 4.15 4.96
C TYR A 232 -7.15 5.08 5.22
N ASP A 233 -7.31 5.94 6.21
CA ASP A 233 -6.29 6.88 6.67
C ASP A 233 -5.60 6.34 7.93
N LEU A 234 -4.38 6.77 8.18
CA LEU A 234 -3.60 6.38 9.36
C LEU A 234 -4.28 6.79 10.68
N ALA A 235 -5.04 7.90 10.66
CA ALA A 235 -5.79 8.36 11.83
C ALA A 235 -6.88 7.38 12.26
N ASP A 236 -7.39 6.55 11.33
CA ASP A 236 -8.47 5.60 11.57
C ASP A 236 -7.95 4.18 11.83
N CYS A 237 -6.62 4.00 11.87
CA CYS A 237 -6.03 2.68 12.08
C CYS A 237 -6.13 2.22 13.52
N LEU A 238 -6.38 0.93 13.67
CA LEU A 238 -6.28 0.22 14.94
C LEU A 238 -4.84 -0.22 15.20
N GLU A 239 -4.43 -0.22 16.45
CA GLU A 239 -3.28 -1.00 16.87
C GLU A 239 -3.53 -2.49 16.60
N LEU A 240 -2.47 -3.24 16.28
CA LEU A 240 -2.60 -4.64 15.84
C LEU A 240 -3.37 -5.52 16.82
N ASP A 241 -3.15 -5.37 18.12
CA ASP A 241 -3.81 -6.21 19.12
C ASP A 241 -5.27 -5.78 19.41
N ALA A 242 -5.62 -4.52 19.12
CA ALA A 242 -7.00 -4.04 19.24
C ALA A 242 -7.96 -4.71 18.22
N VAL A 243 -7.42 -5.33 17.18
CA VAL A 243 -8.21 -6.11 16.19
C VAL A 243 -9.00 -7.24 16.85
N ALA A 244 -8.56 -7.77 17.99
CA ALA A 244 -9.25 -8.84 18.73
C ALA A 244 -10.72 -8.49 19.03
N GLU A 245 -10.98 -7.29 19.53
CA GLU A 245 -12.28 -6.84 20.04
C GLU A 245 -13.02 -5.90 19.06
N ALA A 246 -12.32 -5.37 18.05
CA ALA A 246 -12.90 -4.38 17.15
C ALA A 246 -13.97 -4.98 16.25
N ALA A 247 -15.02 -4.21 15.96
CA ALA A 247 -16.06 -4.58 15.01
C ALA A 247 -15.56 -4.57 13.55
N GLY A 248 -14.65 -3.64 13.22
CA GLY A 248 -14.15 -3.42 11.86
C GLY A 248 -15.17 -2.77 10.93
N HIS A 249 -14.78 -2.56 9.68
CA HIS A 249 -15.63 -2.02 8.62
C HIS A 249 -16.39 -3.15 7.92
N SER A 250 -17.62 -2.87 7.46
CA SER A 250 -18.40 -3.84 6.69
C SER A 250 -17.84 -4.00 5.26
N ASP A 251 -18.11 -5.14 4.63
CA ASP A 251 -17.76 -5.38 3.22
C ASP A 251 -18.34 -4.31 2.30
N LEU A 252 -19.58 -3.90 2.57
CA LEU A 252 -20.27 -2.86 1.80
C LEU A 252 -19.51 -1.52 1.88
N SER A 253 -19.11 -1.12 3.09
CA SER A 253 -18.34 0.12 3.26
C SER A 253 -16.93 0.05 2.69
N ALA A 254 -16.38 -1.14 2.46
CA ALA A 254 -15.05 -1.35 1.90
C ALA A 254 -15.00 -1.26 0.37
N LEU A 255 -16.13 -1.46 -0.31
CA LEU A 255 -16.20 -1.45 -1.78
C LEU A 255 -16.26 -0.01 -2.33
N PRO A 256 -15.48 0.30 -3.39
CA PRO A 256 -15.38 1.66 -3.94
C PRO A 256 -16.42 1.97 -5.03
N PHE A 257 -17.40 1.08 -5.26
CA PHE A 257 -18.32 1.17 -6.38
C PHE A 257 -19.67 1.76 -5.95
N GLU A 258 -20.37 2.36 -6.93
CA GLU A 258 -21.76 2.82 -6.74
C GLU A 258 -22.65 1.67 -6.24
N VAL A 259 -23.54 1.98 -5.29
CA VAL A 259 -24.43 1.00 -4.66
C VAL A 259 -25.78 1.04 -5.36
N VAL A 260 -26.27 -0.12 -5.78
CA VAL A 260 -27.59 -0.30 -6.38
C VAL A 260 -28.40 -1.30 -5.57
N GLU A 261 -29.51 -0.85 -5.03
CA GLU A 261 -30.46 -1.70 -4.31
C GLU A 261 -31.36 -2.47 -5.29
N VAL A 262 -31.58 -3.76 -5.04
CA VAL A 262 -32.39 -4.62 -5.92
C VAL A 262 -33.46 -5.40 -5.17
N PRO A 263 -34.55 -5.82 -5.84
CA PRO A 263 -35.54 -6.76 -5.29
C PRO A 263 -34.94 -8.14 -5.00
N ALA A 264 -35.60 -8.90 -4.09
CA ALA A 264 -35.19 -10.25 -3.68
C ALA A 264 -34.98 -11.21 -4.85
N GLN A 265 -35.82 -11.14 -5.87
CA GLN A 265 -35.70 -11.98 -7.06
C GLN A 265 -34.37 -11.75 -7.78
N THR A 266 -34.00 -10.49 -8.04
CA THR A 266 -32.72 -10.12 -8.68
C THR A 266 -31.53 -10.54 -7.82
N ALA A 267 -31.63 -10.35 -6.50
CA ALA A 267 -30.59 -10.79 -5.56
C ALA A 267 -30.35 -12.31 -5.65
N THR A 268 -31.45 -13.09 -5.71
CA THR A 268 -31.38 -14.55 -5.88
C THR A 268 -30.75 -14.94 -7.22
N GLU A 269 -31.14 -14.27 -8.29
CA GLU A 269 -30.59 -14.52 -9.64
C GLU A 269 -29.08 -14.29 -9.68
N LEU A 270 -28.60 -13.19 -9.08
CA LEU A 270 -27.17 -12.87 -9.01
C LEU A 270 -26.39 -13.90 -8.18
N ARG A 271 -26.95 -14.34 -7.04
CA ARG A 271 -26.34 -15.40 -6.21
C ARG A 271 -26.25 -16.74 -6.94
N GLN A 272 -27.18 -17.01 -7.86
CA GLN A 272 -27.19 -18.19 -8.74
C GLN A 272 -26.30 -18.03 -9.99
N GLY A 273 -25.64 -16.87 -10.18
CA GLY A 273 -24.78 -16.58 -11.33
C GLY A 273 -25.56 -16.27 -12.63
N LYS A 274 -26.86 -16.01 -12.54
CA LYS A 274 -27.67 -15.55 -13.68
C LYS A 274 -27.31 -14.12 -14.04
N ARG A 275 -27.72 -13.70 -15.25
CA ARG A 275 -27.44 -12.34 -15.79
C ARG A 275 -28.76 -11.58 -15.94
N PRO A 276 -29.25 -10.92 -14.88
CA PRO A 276 -30.47 -10.13 -14.96
C PRO A 276 -30.33 -8.98 -15.95
N ARG A 277 -31.38 -8.66 -16.69
CA ARG A 277 -31.45 -7.50 -17.58
C ARG A 277 -31.56 -6.23 -16.76
N ARG A 278 -30.57 -5.33 -16.92
CA ARG A 278 -30.47 -4.07 -16.19
C ARG A 278 -29.72 -3.04 -17.04
N SER A 279 -30.15 -1.78 -16.96
CA SER A 279 -29.61 -0.68 -17.77
C SER A 279 -28.38 0.00 -17.20
N GLU A 280 -28.07 -0.23 -15.94
CA GLU A 280 -26.90 0.37 -15.29
C GLU A 280 -25.62 -0.26 -15.85
N ALA A 281 -24.63 0.59 -16.18
CA ALA A 281 -23.36 0.21 -16.76
C ALA A 281 -22.20 0.44 -15.78
N GLY A 282 -21.09 -0.27 -16.01
CA GLY A 282 -19.91 -0.17 -15.17
C GLY A 282 -19.87 -1.19 -14.04
N ARG A 283 -18.89 -1.04 -13.15
CA ARG A 283 -18.78 -1.90 -11.97
C ARG A 283 -19.62 -1.35 -10.82
N LEU A 284 -20.50 -2.17 -10.29
CA LEU A 284 -21.50 -1.78 -9.29
C LEU A 284 -21.45 -2.71 -8.09
N THR A 285 -21.78 -2.15 -6.93
CA THR A 285 -22.08 -2.90 -5.70
C THR A 285 -23.58 -3.10 -5.60
N VAL A 286 -24.03 -4.33 -5.52
CA VAL A 286 -25.47 -4.64 -5.46
C VAL A 286 -25.84 -5.03 -4.04
N THR A 287 -26.92 -4.40 -3.52
CA THR A 287 -27.49 -4.68 -2.21
C THR A 287 -28.95 -5.12 -2.32
N HIS A 288 -29.41 -5.83 -1.30
CA HIS A 288 -30.83 -6.14 -1.06
C HIS A 288 -31.12 -6.02 0.43
N ALA A 289 -32.12 -5.25 0.78
CA ALA A 289 -32.46 -4.91 2.17
C ALA A 289 -31.27 -4.38 2.98
N GLY A 290 -30.39 -3.59 2.33
CA GLY A 290 -29.16 -3.04 2.92
C GLY A 290 -28.00 -4.03 3.04
N GLU A 291 -28.15 -5.29 2.66
CA GLU A 291 -27.12 -6.31 2.70
C GLU A 291 -26.40 -6.46 1.34
N LEU A 292 -25.11 -6.73 1.39
CA LEU A 292 -24.28 -6.95 0.21
C LEU A 292 -24.66 -8.27 -0.48
N VAL A 293 -25.07 -8.18 -1.75
CA VAL A 293 -25.45 -9.32 -2.60
C VAL A 293 -24.31 -9.70 -3.54
N ALA A 294 -23.80 -8.73 -4.31
CA ALA A 294 -22.81 -9.01 -5.34
C ALA A 294 -22.05 -7.74 -5.74
N VAL A 295 -20.88 -7.93 -6.34
CA VAL A 295 -20.26 -6.97 -7.26
C VAL A 295 -20.50 -7.48 -8.68
N VAL A 296 -20.98 -6.60 -9.54
CA VAL A 296 -21.33 -6.92 -10.93
C VAL A 296 -20.63 -5.98 -11.92
N ASP A 297 -20.46 -6.44 -13.15
CA ASP A 297 -20.14 -5.62 -14.31
C ASP A 297 -21.40 -5.49 -15.17
N GLY A 298 -21.91 -4.27 -15.32
CA GLY A 298 -23.03 -3.92 -16.19
C GLY A 298 -22.56 -3.40 -17.54
N ASP A 299 -23.21 -3.83 -18.61
CA ASP A 299 -22.95 -3.40 -19.99
C ASP A 299 -24.04 -2.47 -20.57
N GLY A 300 -24.99 -2.05 -19.73
CA GLY A 300 -26.15 -1.26 -20.13
C GLY A 300 -27.35 -2.09 -20.62
N VAL A 301 -27.23 -3.42 -20.65
CA VAL A 301 -28.30 -4.35 -21.06
C VAL A 301 -28.51 -5.44 -20.01
N GLN A 302 -27.43 -5.95 -19.45
CA GLN A 302 -27.44 -7.02 -18.45
C GLN A 302 -26.29 -6.86 -17.48
N TRP A 303 -26.40 -7.53 -16.34
CA TRP A 303 -25.33 -7.61 -15.35
C TRP A 303 -24.65 -8.98 -15.35
N LYS A 304 -23.32 -8.98 -15.26
CA LYS A 304 -22.50 -10.16 -15.04
C LYS A 304 -21.93 -10.13 -13.62
N THR A 305 -22.24 -11.15 -12.83
CA THR A 305 -21.66 -11.28 -11.48
C THR A 305 -20.14 -11.46 -11.56
N VAL A 306 -19.41 -10.58 -10.90
CA VAL A 306 -17.96 -10.68 -10.68
C VAL A 306 -17.69 -11.46 -9.39
N ARG A 307 -18.45 -11.13 -8.33
CA ARG A 307 -18.37 -11.81 -7.03
C ARG A 307 -19.74 -11.74 -6.34
N ALA A 308 -20.17 -12.84 -5.72
CA ALA A 308 -21.37 -12.88 -4.91
C ALA A 308 -21.07 -13.26 -3.46
N TRP A 309 -21.92 -12.77 -2.57
CA TRP A 309 -21.97 -13.13 -1.15
C TRP A 309 -23.17 -14.02 -0.90
N ALA A 310 -22.99 -15.07 -0.09
CA ALA A 310 -24.10 -15.87 0.38
C ALA A 310 -24.99 -14.98 1.27
N GLY A 311 -26.31 -15.04 1.08
CA GLY A 311 -27.24 -14.46 2.04
C GLY A 311 -27.06 -15.12 3.41
N GLU A 312 -27.47 -14.42 4.47
CA GLU A 312 -27.60 -15.08 5.76
C GLU A 312 -28.47 -16.32 5.59
N LYS A 313 -28.04 -17.45 6.09
CA LYS A 313 -28.89 -18.62 6.17
C LYS A 313 -29.99 -18.25 7.18
N GLU A 314 -31.22 -18.16 6.72
CA GLU A 314 -32.34 -18.19 7.62
C GLU A 314 -32.19 -19.45 8.50
N GLY A 315 -31.90 -19.22 9.79
CA GLY A 315 -31.71 -20.24 10.81
C GLY A 315 -33.03 -20.79 11.29
#